data_d65ebfa34c395a1458b37f61f3a55288
#
_entry.id   d65ebfa34c395a1458b37f61f3a55288
#
_cell.length_a   1.000
_cell.length_b   1.000
_cell.length_c   1.000
_cell.angle_alpha   90.00
_cell.angle_beta   90.00
_cell.angle_gamma   90.00
#
_symmetry.space_group_name_H-M   'P 1'
#
loop_
_entity.id
_entity.type
_entity.pdbx_description
1 polymer ?
#
loop_
_entity_poly.entity_id
_entity_poly.type
_entity_poly.pdbx_seq_one_letter_code
_entity_poly.pdbx_strand_id
1 'polypeptide(L)'
;MAPRRNAGPGPGGRPAFADAPPSVLPADSEKTARVRAMFDTIAPRYDLVNRLMTLGLDQRWRRATVDALALPAGARILDLACGTGDLSRAAAKRGHTVVGTDLSAGMLAANQARVPLVESDAGHLSFADGAFDGLVCGYALRNFTDLAATLAEAARVLRPGGRLAALEVDAPTSGVWRLGFDVWFNKV
;
A
#
# COMPACT_ATOMS: atom_id res chain seq x y z
N MET A 1 48.18 40.41 8.35
CA MET A 1 46.84 39.83 8.46
C MET A 1 46.52 39.23 7.10
N ALA A 2 46.79 37.92 6.93
CA ALA A 2 46.66 37.21 5.65
C ALA A 2 45.28 36.56 5.54
N PRO A 3 44.63 36.54 4.37
CA PRO A 3 43.30 35.96 4.22
C PRO A 3 43.37 34.41 4.20
N ARG A 4 42.44 33.78 4.93
CA ARG A 4 42.25 32.34 4.99
C ARG A 4 41.76 31.82 3.61
N ARG A 5 42.47 30.85 3.05
CA ARG A 5 42.03 30.09 1.88
C ARG A 5 40.88 29.18 2.26
N ASN A 6 39.77 29.31 1.55
CA ASN A 6 38.61 28.46 1.63
C ASN A 6 38.97 27.11 0.95
N ALA A 7 38.99 26.03 1.71
CA ALA A 7 39.14 24.66 1.17
C ALA A 7 37.77 24.23 0.57
N GLY A 8 37.78 24.01 -0.73
CA GLY A 8 36.62 23.44 -1.45
C GLY A 8 36.27 22.05 -0.99
N PRO A 9 35.04 21.56 -1.24
CA PRO A 9 34.60 20.22 -0.85
C PRO A 9 35.42 19.16 -1.60
N GLY A 10 35.92 18.19 -0.85
CA GLY A 10 36.62 17.01 -1.37
C GLY A 10 35.73 16.15 -2.29
N PRO A 11 36.34 15.25 -3.11
CA PRO A 11 35.63 14.44 -4.08
C PRO A 11 34.58 13.58 -3.37
N GLY A 12 33.32 13.74 -3.77
CA GLY A 12 32.16 13.03 -3.21
C GLY A 12 32.33 11.51 -3.27
N GLY A 13 32.37 10.90 -2.09
CA GLY A 13 32.26 9.45 -1.97
C GLY A 13 30.95 8.99 -2.61
N ARG A 14 31.02 8.01 -3.50
CA ARG A 14 29.84 7.32 -4.05
C ARG A 14 29.03 6.77 -2.87
N PRO A 15 27.70 6.89 -2.89
CA PRO A 15 26.88 6.29 -1.84
C PRO A 15 27.12 4.77 -1.83
N ALA A 16 27.19 4.17 -0.64
CA ALA A 16 27.53 2.78 -0.37
C ALA A 16 26.61 1.72 -1.01
N PHE A 17 25.62 2.13 -1.78
CA PHE A 17 24.67 1.26 -2.49
C PHE A 17 24.97 1.11 -4.00
N ALA A 18 26.07 1.68 -4.51
CA ALA A 18 26.40 1.64 -5.94
C ALA A 18 26.90 0.28 -6.43
N ASP A 19 27.27 -0.63 -5.52
CA ASP A 19 27.82 -1.95 -5.84
C ASP A 19 26.91 -3.12 -5.38
N ALA A 20 25.61 -2.88 -5.24
CA ALA A 20 24.66 -3.98 -5.03
C ALA A 20 24.68 -4.90 -6.26
N PRO A 21 24.77 -6.25 -6.10
CA PRO A 21 24.71 -7.15 -7.22
C PRO A 21 23.41 -6.93 -8.01
N PRO A 22 23.42 -7.13 -9.35
CA PRO A 22 22.22 -6.94 -10.15
C PRO A 22 21.09 -7.78 -9.52
N SER A 23 19.97 -7.14 -9.19
CA SER A 23 18.85 -7.83 -8.60
C SER A 23 18.38 -8.90 -9.57
N VAL A 24 18.32 -10.16 -9.10
CA VAL A 24 17.72 -11.29 -9.83
C VAL A 24 16.19 -11.14 -9.92
N LEU A 25 15.69 -9.96 -9.52
CA LEU A 25 14.27 -9.64 -9.59
C LEU A 25 13.85 -9.46 -11.06
N PRO A 26 12.71 -10.04 -11.47
CA PRO A 26 12.18 -9.87 -12.82
C PRO A 26 12.07 -8.38 -13.20
N ALA A 27 12.16 -8.08 -14.49
CA ALA A 27 11.89 -6.72 -14.99
C ALA A 27 10.53 -6.20 -14.45
N ASP A 28 10.42 -4.90 -14.22
CA ASP A 28 9.27 -4.29 -13.54
C ASP A 28 7.91 -4.73 -14.12
N SER A 29 7.79 -4.84 -15.44
CA SER A 29 6.60 -5.33 -16.13
C SER A 29 6.28 -6.81 -15.82
N GLU A 30 7.32 -7.66 -15.68
CA GLU A 30 7.16 -9.08 -15.38
C GLU A 30 6.76 -9.28 -13.91
N LYS A 31 7.32 -8.50 -12.98
CA LYS A 31 6.90 -8.51 -11.57
C LYS A 31 5.44 -8.11 -11.42
N THR A 32 5.02 -7.03 -12.08
CA THR A 32 3.64 -6.55 -12.08
C THR A 32 2.67 -7.62 -12.60
N ALA A 33 3.00 -8.27 -13.74
CA ALA A 33 2.19 -9.35 -14.30
C ALA A 33 2.09 -10.57 -13.37
N ARG A 34 3.18 -10.96 -12.71
CA ARG A 34 3.18 -12.06 -11.74
C ARG A 34 2.35 -11.75 -10.50
N VAL A 35 2.47 -10.54 -9.97
CA VAL A 35 1.67 -10.08 -8.83
C VAL A 35 0.19 -10.10 -9.19
N ARG A 36 -0.20 -9.57 -10.36
CA ARG A 36 -1.57 -9.61 -10.87
C ARG A 36 -2.10 -11.05 -10.95
N ALA A 37 -1.39 -11.94 -11.64
CA ALA A 37 -1.80 -13.35 -11.83
C ALA A 37 -1.94 -14.10 -10.48
N MET A 38 -1.06 -13.81 -9.52
CA MET A 38 -1.16 -14.38 -8.17
C MET A 38 -2.45 -13.94 -7.49
N PHE A 39 -2.75 -12.63 -7.50
CA PHE A 39 -3.96 -12.10 -6.85
C PHE A 39 -5.24 -12.55 -7.56
N ASP A 40 -5.26 -12.63 -8.89
CA ASP A 40 -6.38 -13.19 -9.65
C ASP A 40 -6.69 -14.64 -9.22
N THR A 41 -5.65 -15.44 -8.93
CA THR A 41 -5.79 -16.83 -8.52
C THR A 41 -6.33 -16.99 -7.09
N ILE A 42 -5.86 -16.15 -6.14
CA ILE A 42 -6.21 -16.29 -4.72
C ILE A 42 -7.48 -15.52 -4.33
N ALA A 43 -7.97 -14.61 -5.18
CA ALA A 43 -9.09 -13.71 -4.90
C ALA A 43 -10.29 -14.40 -4.23
N PRO A 44 -10.78 -15.60 -4.67
CA PRO A 44 -11.96 -16.23 -4.07
C PRO A 44 -11.80 -16.65 -2.61
N ARG A 45 -10.56 -16.84 -2.15
CA ARG A 45 -10.25 -17.34 -0.79
C ARG A 45 -9.50 -16.33 0.05
N TYR A 46 -9.15 -15.18 -0.52
CA TYR A 46 -8.26 -14.19 0.09
C TYR A 46 -8.77 -13.72 1.47
N ASP A 47 -10.04 -13.35 1.56
CA ASP A 47 -10.62 -12.87 2.82
C ASP A 47 -10.66 -13.95 3.89
N LEU A 48 -11.00 -15.18 3.51
CA LEU A 48 -11.05 -16.30 4.44
C LEU A 48 -9.67 -16.58 5.04
N VAL A 49 -8.64 -16.63 4.19
CA VAL A 49 -7.26 -16.86 4.63
C VAL A 49 -6.80 -15.73 5.57
N ASN A 50 -7.01 -14.48 5.20
CA ASN A 50 -6.64 -13.34 6.05
C ASN A 50 -7.34 -13.36 7.41
N ARG A 51 -8.65 -13.66 7.44
CA ARG A 51 -9.41 -13.74 8.69
C ARG A 51 -8.95 -14.89 9.59
N LEU A 52 -8.63 -16.03 9.01
CA LEU A 52 -8.06 -17.18 9.76
C LEU A 52 -6.68 -16.85 10.30
N MET A 53 -5.79 -16.28 9.48
CA MET A 53 -4.43 -15.94 9.89
C MET A 53 -4.38 -14.87 10.97
N THR A 54 -5.32 -13.92 10.97
CA THR A 54 -5.35 -12.81 11.92
C THR A 54 -6.32 -13.04 13.07
N LEU A 55 -6.99 -14.19 13.12
CA LEU A 55 -8.09 -14.48 14.07
C LEU A 55 -9.16 -13.38 14.06
N GLY A 56 -9.40 -12.75 12.90
CA GLY A 56 -10.36 -11.67 12.70
C GLY A 56 -9.91 -10.29 13.20
N LEU A 57 -8.68 -10.15 13.72
CA LEU A 57 -8.14 -8.86 14.16
C LEU A 57 -7.93 -7.89 13.00
N ASP A 58 -7.75 -8.40 11.78
CA ASP A 58 -7.65 -7.58 10.57
C ASP A 58 -8.77 -6.57 10.43
N GLN A 59 -10.00 -6.95 10.78
CA GLN A 59 -11.17 -6.06 10.73
C GLN A 59 -11.06 -4.88 11.71
N ARG A 60 -10.42 -5.08 12.86
CA ARG A 60 -10.15 -4.01 13.83
C ARG A 60 -9.06 -3.08 13.30
N TRP A 61 -7.99 -3.64 12.75
CA TRP A 61 -6.89 -2.86 12.18
C TRP A 61 -7.35 -2.02 10.99
N ARG A 62 -8.16 -2.57 10.09
CA ARG A 62 -8.73 -1.83 8.96
C ARG A 62 -9.59 -0.65 9.43
N ARG A 63 -10.41 -0.84 10.47
CA ARG A 63 -11.18 0.26 11.05
C ARG A 63 -10.27 1.35 11.63
N ALA A 64 -9.25 0.96 12.37
CA ALA A 64 -8.27 1.89 12.92
C ALA A 64 -7.51 2.66 11.83
N THR A 65 -7.20 2.00 10.69
CA THR A 65 -6.56 2.65 9.54
C THR A 65 -7.44 3.75 8.94
N VAL A 66 -8.74 3.50 8.78
CA VAL A 66 -9.68 4.53 8.30
C VAL A 66 -9.81 5.65 9.34
N ASP A 67 -9.91 5.32 10.63
CA ASP A 67 -10.00 6.31 11.72
C ASP A 67 -8.75 7.20 11.79
N ALA A 68 -7.57 6.67 11.45
CA ALA A 68 -6.31 7.43 11.43
C ALA A 68 -6.29 8.54 10.37
N LEU A 69 -7.12 8.49 9.33
CA LEU A 69 -7.29 9.59 8.40
C LEU A 69 -7.83 10.85 9.12
N ALA A 70 -8.60 10.70 10.19
CA ALA A 70 -9.21 11.77 10.95
C ALA A 70 -9.92 12.82 10.04
N LEU A 71 -10.66 12.34 9.05
CA LEU A 71 -11.42 13.14 8.10
C LEU A 71 -12.91 13.17 8.49
N PRO A 72 -13.63 14.25 8.17
CA PRO A 72 -15.08 14.33 8.42
C PRO A 72 -15.84 13.34 7.52
N ALA A 73 -17.05 12.97 7.95
CA ALA A 73 -17.97 12.22 7.10
C ALA A 73 -18.22 12.97 5.78
N GLY A 74 -18.44 12.22 4.69
CA GLY A 74 -18.57 12.78 3.35
C GLY A 74 -17.25 13.01 2.62
N ALA A 75 -16.08 12.88 3.28
CA ALA A 75 -14.79 12.97 2.63
C ALA A 75 -14.64 11.92 1.52
N ARG A 76 -13.98 12.32 0.42
CA ARG A 76 -13.70 11.44 -0.73
C ARG A 76 -12.44 10.63 -0.47
N ILE A 77 -12.57 9.31 -0.40
CA ILE A 77 -11.49 8.38 -0.08
C ILE A 77 -11.18 7.50 -1.29
N LEU A 78 -9.90 7.39 -1.64
CA LEU A 78 -9.39 6.35 -2.54
C LEU A 78 -8.90 5.17 -1.71
N ASP A 79 -9.43 3.98 -2.00
CA ASP A 79 -8.88 2.71 -1.49
C ASP A 79 -7.94 2.15 -2.56
N LEU A 80 -6.62 2.30 -2.33
CA LEU A 80 -5.55 1.92 -3.26
C LEU A 80 -5.18 0.45 -3.04
N ALA A 81 -5.19 -0.34 -4.12
CA ALA A 81 -5.09 -1.79 -4.09
C ALA A 81 -6.19 -2.37 -3.19
N CYS A 82 -7.44 -2.04 -3.52
CA CYS A 82 -8.62 -2.28 -2.68
C CYS A 82 -8.96 -3.77 -2.52
N GLY A 83 -8.47 -4.64 -3.41
CA GLY A 83 -8.74 -6.07 -3.40
C GLY A 83 -10.24 -6.37 -3.29
N THR A 84 -10.60 -7.21 -2.35
CA THR A 84 -11.99 -7.62 -2.05
C THR A 84 -12.82 -6.55 -1.34
N GLY A 85 -12.27 -5.36 -1.05
CA GLY A 85 -12.99 -4.17 -0.61
C GLY A 85 -13.21 -4.04 0.89
N ASP A 86 -12.41 -4.69 1.72
CA ASP A 86 -12.55 -4.61 3.18
C ASP A 86 -12.33 -3.19 3.73
N LEU A 87 -11.29 -2.46 3.26
CA LEU A 87 -11.05 -1.07 3.64
C LEU A 87 -12.11 -0.14 3.05
N SER A 88 -12.51 -0.37 1.79
CA SER A 88 -13.61 0.35 1.15
C SER A 88 -14.90 0.26 1.99
N ARG A 89 -15.25 -0.95 2.46
CA ARG A 89 -16.42 -1.16 3.34
C ARG A 89 -16.25 -0.45 4.69
N ALA A 90 -15.04 -0.47 5.25
CA ALA A 90 -14.76 0.20 6.51
C ALA A 90 -14.91 1.72 6.39
N ALA A 91 -14.42 2.32 5.30
CA ALA A 91 -14.53 3.75 5.02
C ALA A 91 -15.98 4.17 4.72
N ALA A 92 -16.71 3.39 3.90
CA ALA A 92 -18.12 3.65 3.60
C ALA A 92 -19.01 3.62 4.86
N LYS A 93 -18.74 2.69 5.80
CA LYS A 93 -19.45 2.63 7.09
C LYS A 93 -19.20 3.84 7.98
N ARG A 94 -18.17 4.64 7.74
CA ARG A 94 -17.93 5.93 8.41
C ARG A 94 -18.54 7.13 7.68
N GLY A 95 -19.32 6.86 6.65
CA GLY A 95 -20.01 7.88 5.86
C GLY A 95 -19.12 8.58 4.84
N HIS A 96 -17.96 7.99 4.47
CA HIS A 96 -17.13 8.52 3.41
C HIS A 96 -17.64 8.11 2.02
N THR A 97 -17.37 8.94 1.02
CA THR A 97 -17.54 8.60 -0.40
C THR A 97 -16.27 7.89 -0.88
N VAL A 98 -16.38 6.62 -1.26
CA VAL A 98 -15.22 5.77 -1.53
C VAL A 98 -15.18 5.37 -3.01
N VAL A 99 -13.97 5.38 -3.58
CA VAL A 99 -13.64 4.73 -4.85
C VAL A 99 -12.55 3.71 -4.56
N GLY A 100 -12.70 2.48 -5.04
CA GLY A 100 -11.69 1.44 -4.97
C GLY A 100 -10.91 1.32 -6.27
N THR A 101 -9.60 1.10 -6.19
CA THR A 101 -8.78 0.76 -7.37
C THR A 101 -7.88 -0.42 -7.08
N ASP A 102 -7.73 -1.31 -8.07
CA ASP A 102 -6.83 -2.47 -8.00
C ASP A 102 -6.30 -2.80 -9.38
N LEU A 103 -5.14 -3.41 -9.44
CA LEU A 103 -4.53 -3.91 -10.68
C LEU A 103 -5.17 -5.23 -11.14
N SER A 104 -5.69 -6.03 -10.20
CA SER A 104 -6.24 -7.36 -10.44
C SER A 104 -7.74 -7.28 -10.75
N ALA A 105 -8.11 -7.61 -11.98
CA ALA A 105 -9.52 -7.74 -12.37
C ALA A 105 -10.24 -8.83 -11.55
N GLY A 106 -9.53 -9.90 -11.17
CA GLY A 106 -10.06 -10.97 -10.32
C GLY A 106 -10.41 -10.47 -8.91
N MET A 107 -9.57 -9.62 -8.31
CA MET A 107 -9.85 -8.97 -7.04
C MET A 107 -11.04 -8.02 -7.13
N LEU A 108 -11.12 -7.21 -8.19
CA LEU A 108 -12.25 -6.31 -8.42
C LEU A 108 -13.56 -7.10 -8.62
N ALA A 109 -13.52 -8.20 -9.35
CA ALA A 109 -14.67 -9.08 -9.53
C ALA A 109 -15.13 -9.74 -8.22
N ALA A 110 -14.21 -10.06 -7.31
CA ALA A 110 -14.50 -10.60 -5.98
C ALA A 110 -14.85 -9.52 -4.94
N ASN A 111 -14.77 -8.21 -5.31
CA ASN A 111 -15.00 -7.12 -4.40
C ASN A 111 -16.44 -7.07 -3.91
N GLN A 112 -16.61 -7.02 -2.58
CA GLN A 112 -17.92 -6.99 -1.93
C GLN A 112 -18.31 -5.59 -1.42
N ALA A 113 -17.47 -4.58 -1.63
CA ALA A 113 -17.82 -3.21 -1.31
C ALA A 113 -18.74 -2.66 -2.42
N ARG A 114 -19.87 -2.09 -2.04
CA ARG A 114 -20.79 -1.45 -2.98
C ARG A 114 -20.33 -0.03 -3.29
N VAL A 115 -19.15 0.10 -3.90
CA VAL A 115 -18.51 1.38 -4.26
C VAL A 115 -18.07 1.32 -5.72
N PRO A 116 -17.87 2.46 -6.40
CA PRO A 116 -17.23 2.49 -7.71
C PRO A 116 -15.85 1.85 -7.67
N LEU A 117 -15.54 1.03 -8.68
CA LEU A 117 -14.28 0.31 -8.81
C LEU A 117 -13.61 0.67 -10.14
N VAL A 118 -12.29 0.84 -10.11
CA VAL A 118 -11.47 1.17 -11.27
C VAL A 118 -10.27 0.22 -11.34
N GLU A 119 -10.08 -0.46 -12.47
CA GLU A 119 -8.85 -1.20 -12.73
C GLU A 119 -7.75 -0.22 -13.11
N SER A 120 -6.65 -0.16 -12.32
CA SER A 120 -5.54 0.77 -12.54
C SER A 120 -4.27 0.28 -11.87
N ASP A 121 -3.13 0.59 -12.47
CA ASP A 121 -1.82 0.46 -11.83
C ASP A 121 -1.65 1.60 -10.80
N ALA A 122 -1.19 1.24 -9.60
CA ALA A 122 -0.96 2.19 -8.51
C ALA A 122 0.12 3.24 -8.83
N GLY A 123 1.05 2.92 -9.74
CA GLY A 123 2.06 3.84 -10.25
C GLY A 123 1.54 4.80 -11.35
N HIS A 124 0.31 4.58 -11.86
CA HIS A 124 -0.31 5.38 -12.93
C HIS A 124 -1.83 5.47 -12.73
N LEU A 125 -2.25 6.26 -11.76
CA LEU A 125 -3.66 6.36 -11.38
C LEU A 125 -4.48 7.21 -12.36
N SER A 126 -5.59 6.67 -12.83
CA SER A 126 -6.52 7.34 -13.77
C SER A 126 -7.44 8.36 -13.08
N PHE A 127 -6.90 9.15 -12.15
CA PHE A 127 -7.64 10.20 -11.44
C PHE A 127 -6.96 11.55 -11.60
N ALA A 128 -7.75 12.62 -11.51
CA ALA A 128 -7.23 13.98 -11.55
C ALA A 128 -6.43 14.34 -10.28
N ASP A 129 -5.54 15.33 -10.39
CA ASP A 129 -4.82 15.90 -9.26
C ASP A 129 -5.80 16.41 -8.20
N GLY A 130 -5.51 16.12 -6.93
CA GLY A 130 -6.30 16.59 -5.80
C GLY A 130 -7.74 16.05 -5.76
N ALA A 131 -8.03 14.93 -6.45
CA ALA A 131 -9.37 14.35 -6.51
C ALA A 131 -9.88 13.83 -5.16
N PHE A 132 -9.01 13.49 -4.22
CA PHE A 132 -9.35 12.83 -2.96
C PHE A 132 -8.91 13.62 -1.73
N ASP A 133 -9.70 13.52 -0.66
CA ASP A 133 -9.40 14.07 0.67
C ASP A 133 -8.51 13.13 1.47
N GLY A 134 -8.64 11.82 1.22
CA GLY A 134 -7.86 10.78 1.86
C GLY A 134 -7.59 9.59 0.97
N LEU A 135 -6.57 8.82 1.33
CA LEU A 135 -6.20 7.56 0.68
C LEU A 135 -5.94 6.51 1.75
N VAL A 136 -6.48 5.32 1.55
CA VAL A 136 -6.17 4.15 2.37
C VAL A 136 -5.51 3.08 1.50
N CYS A 137 -4.61 2.30 2.10
CA CYS A 137 -3.97 1.16 1.45
C CYS A 137 -3.75 0.06 2.49
N GLY A 138 -4.08 -1.18 2.19
CA GLY A 138 -3.93 -2.28 3.14
C GLY A 138 -3.21 -3.50 2.58
N TYR A 139 -2.09 -3.88 3.22
CA TYR A 139 -1.29 -5.08 2.91
C TYR A 139 -0.73 -5.13 1.48
N ALA A 140 -0.53 -3.96 0.84
CA ALA A 140 -0.12 -3.88 -0.55
C ALA A 140 1.25 -3.23 -0.78
N LEU A 141 1.79 -2.46 0.19
CA LEU A 141 3.02 -1.68 -0.02
C LEU A 141 4.20 -2.53 -0.49
N ARG A 142 4.36 -3.74 0.04
CA ARG A 142 5.42 -4.69 -0.33
C ARG A 142 5.26 -5.28 -1.75
N ASN A 143 4.06 -5.19 -2.31
CA ASN A 143 3.73 -5.77 -3.62
C ASN A 143 3.94 -4.78 -4.76
N PHE A 144 4.03 -3.48 -4.47
CA PHE A 144 4.27 -2.47 -5.49
C PHE A 144 5.66 -2.65 -6.12
N THR A 145 5.70 -2.55 -7.43
CA THR A 145 6.93 -2.70 -8.21
C THR A 145 7.85 -1.50 -7.99
N ASP A 146 7.26 -0.31 -8.07
CA ASP A 146 7.91 0.96 -7.75
C ASP A 146 7.10 1.69 -6.68
N LEU A 147 7.55 1.56 -5.43
CA LEU A 147 6.91 2.22 -4.29
C LEU A 147 7.03 3.75 -4.38
N ALA A 148 8.13 4.26 -4.93
CA ALA A 148 8.34 5.71 -5.05
C ALA A 148 7.37 6.32 -6.06
N ALA A 149 7.20 5.71 -7.22
CA ALA A 149 6.21 6.11 -8.21
C ALA A 149 4.78 6.01 -7.65
N THR A 150 4.46 4.93 -6.95
CA THR A 150 3.16 4.75 -6.29
C THR A 150 2.87 5.86 -5.27
N LEU A 151 3.85 6.22 -4.44
CA LEU A 151 3.68 7.29 -3.45
C LEU A 151 3.59 8.66 -4.10
N ALA A 152 4.28 8.90 -5.22
CA ALA A 152 4.15 10.13 -6.01
C ALA A 152 2.74 10.27 -6.60
N GLU A 153 2.19 9.19 -7.17
CA GLU A 153 0.81 9.16 -7.68
C GLU A 153 -0.22 9.34 -6.55
N ALA A 154 -0.01 8.67 -5.41
CA ALA A 154 -0.86 8.87 -4.23
C ALA A 154 -0.85 10.34 -3.76
N ALA A 155 0.32 10.98 -3.74
CA ALA A 155 0.43 12.40 -3.40
C ALA A 155 -0.24 13.30 -4.43
N ARG A 156 -0.14 12.99 -5.73
CA ARG A 156 -0.76 13.75 -6.83
C ARG A 156 -2.28 13.73 -6.74
N VAL A 157 -2.87 12.57 -6.49
CA VAL A 157 -4.34 12.45 -6.43
C VAL A 157 -4.94 12.96 -5.11
N LEU A 158 -4.13 13.12 -4.06
CA LEU A 158 -4.55 13.76 -2.82
C LEU A 158 -4.54 15.28 -2.96
N ARG A 159 -5.59 15.95 -2.47
CA ARG A 159 -5.60 17.41 -2.39
C ARG A 159 -4.52 17.90 -1.41
N PRO A 160 -4.09 19.17 -1.49
CA PRO A 160 -3.25 19.77 -0.46
C PRO A 160 -3.86 19.59 0.94
N GLY A 161 -3.08 19.04 1.88
CA GLY A 161 -3.55 18.68 3.22
C GLY A 161 -4.36 17.38 3.30
N GLY A 162 -4.53 16.66 2.19
CA GLY A 162 -5.06 15.29 2.17
C GLY A 162 -4.19 14.32 2.97
N ARG A 163 -4.75 13.19 3.40
CA ARG A 163 -4.08 12.24 4.28
C ARG A 163 -4.02 10.85 3.67
N LEU A 164 -2.90 10.16 3.87
CA LEU A 164 -2.71 8.75 3.54
C LEU A 164 -2.59 7.94 4.82
N ALA A 165 -3.31 6.82 4.91
CA ALA A 165 -3.16 5.84 5.96
C ALA A 165 -2.91 4.46 5.34
N ALA A 166 -1.80 3.84 5.71
CA ALA A 166 -1.42 2.51 5.24
C ALA A 166 -1.46 1.50 6.38
N LEU A 167 -2.01 0.33 6.11
CA LEU A 167 -1.99 -0.84 6.99
C LEU A 167 -1.04 -1.88 6.41
N GLU A 168 0.00 -2.23 7.17
CA GLU A 168 0.95 -3.26 6.74
C GLU A 168 1.29 -4.19 7.91
N VAL A 169 1.68 -5.42 7.60
CA VAL A 169 2.16 -6.37 8.59
C VAL A 169 3.66 -6.22 8.71
N ASP A 170 4.12 -5.95 9.92
CA ASP A 170 5.54 -5.95 10.25
C ASP A 170 5.87 -7.16 11.14
N ALA A 171 7.02 -7.79 10.86
CA ALA A 171 7.49 -8.89 11.67
C ALA A 171 8.08 -8.35 12.99
N PRO A 172 7.72 -8.93 14.15
CA PRO A 172 8.32 -8.52 15.41
C PRO A 172 9.84 -8.67 15.36
N THR A 173 10.56 -7.63 15.77
CA THR A 173 12.02 -7.58 15.69
C THR A 173 12.73 -8.42 16.77
N SER A 174 12.04 -8.77 17.87
CA SER A 174 12.65 -9.50 18.99
C SER A 174 11.64 -10.20 19.91
N GLY A 175 12.13 -11.12 20.73
CA GLY A 175 11.43 -11.73 21.85
C GLY A 175 10.47 -12.86 21.49
N VAL A 176 9.63 -13.24 22.46
CA VAL A 176 8.65 -14.34 22.37
C VAL A 176 7.66 -14.14 21.21
N TRP A 177 7.35 -12.89 20.89
CA TRP A 177 6.46 -12.53 19.77
C TRP A 177 7.02 -12.89 18.41
N ARG A 178 8.36 -12.80 18.23
CA ARG A 178 9.03 -13.24 17.00
C ARG A 178 8.92 -14.75 16.85
N LEU A 179 9.16 -15.51 17.91
CA LEU A 179 9.04 -16.97 17.87
C LEU A 179 7.61 -17.39 17.51
N GLY A 180 6.61 -16.75 18.13
CA GLY A 180 5.20 -16.99 17.81
C GLY A 180 4.85 -16.64 16.36
N PHE A 181 5.37 -15.53 15.86
CA PHE A 181 5.19 -15.08 14.47
C PHE A 181 5.84 -16.07 13.49
N ASP A 182 7.09 -16.47 13.73
CA ASP A 182 7.82 -17.42 12.88
C ASP A 182 7.15 -18.80 12.84
N VAL A 183 6.64 -19.28 14.00
CA VAL A 183 5.90 -20.54 14.07
C VAL A 183 4.58 -20.45 13.31
N TRP A 184 3.86 -19.33 13.42
CA TRP A 184 2.57 -19.14 12.79
C TRP A 184 2.67 -18.93 11.27
N PHE A 185 3.57 -18.05 10.82
CA PHE A 185 3.67 -17.66 9.41
C PHE A 185 4.55 -18.59 8.55
N ASN A 186 5.49 -19.34 9.13
CA ASN A 186 6.36 -20.25 8.37
C ASN A 186 5.89 -21.70 8.38
N LYS A 187 4.87 -22.07 9.16
CA LYS A 187 4.34 -23.45 9.23
C LYS A 187 2.89 -23.59 8.76
N VAL A 188 2.22 -22.49 8.37
CA VAL A 188 0.91 -22.47 7.75
C VAL A 188 1.05 -22.10 6.29
#